data_c5660f13b2f05c732586020a7544a309
#
_entry.id   c5660f13b2f05c732586020a7544a309
#
_cell.length_a   1.000
_cell.length_b   1.000
_cell.length_c   1.000
_cell.angle_alpha   90.00
_cell.angle_beta   90.00
_cell.angle_gamma   90.00
#
_symmetry.space_group_name_H-M   'P 1'
#
loop_
_entity.id
_entity.type
_entity.pdbx_description
1 polymer ?
#
loop_
_entity_poly.entity_id
_entity_poly.type
_entity_poly.pdbx_seq_one_letter_code
_entity_poly.pdbx_strand_id
1 'polypeptide(L)'
;KGKCGAQEWLDIMHEAHELDITTSATMMFGHVETLQERFEHLVKIREVQSRKPENAKGFLAFIPWTFQDVDTLLAKIRGVHNLTTAEEYIRMIALSRIMLPNVKNIQASWLTVGRKTAQICLHAGANDWGSIMIEENVVSAAGAPHRITSKSIQQAIGEAGFEPQLRNQQYEFRKIPASIEE
;
A
#
# COMPACT_ATOMS: atom_id res chain seq x y z
N LYS A 1 -6.20 17.97 14.92
CA LYS A 1 -6.69 19.19 14.26
C LYS A 1 -5.96 19.38 12.93
N GLY A 2 -6.69 19.67 11.83
CA GLY A 2 -6.13 20.00 10.53
C GLY A 2 -6.10 18.87 9.49
N LYS A 3 -6.64 17.68 9.78
CA LYS A 3 -6.86 16.63 8.78
C LYS A 3 -8.31 16.71 8.29
N CYS A 4 -8.51 16.51 6.98
CA CYS A 4 -9.84 16.41 6.38
C CYS A 4 -10.59 15.17 6.85
N GLY A 5 -11.92 15.22 6.80
CA GLY A 5 -12.80 14.07 6.99
C GLY A 5 -12.74 13.10 5.81
N ALA A 6 -13.34 11.92 5.98
CA ALA A 6 -13.32 10.89 4.94
C ALA A 6 -14.01 11.34 3.64
N GLN A 7 -15.16 12.00 3.74
CA GLN A 7 -15.88 12.50 2.56
C GLN A 7 -15.09 13.59 1.84
N GLU A 8 -14.55 14.56 2.59
CA GLU A 8 -13.73 15.64 2.03
C GLU A 8 -12.50 15.09 1.30
N TRP A 9 -11.85 14.04 1.85
CA TRP A 9 -10.74 13.37 1.16
C TRP A 9 -11.18 12.73 -0.16
N LEU A 10 -12.35 12.05 -0.18
CA LEU A 10 -12.88 11.43 -1.39
C LEU A 10 -13.20 12.48 -2.46
N ASP A 11 -13.77 13.62 -2.05
CA ASP A 11 -14.09 14.73 -2.95
C ASP A 11 -12.82 15.36 -3.54
N ILE A 12 -11.78 15.56 -2.71
CA ILE A 12 -10.46 16.04 -3.18
C ILE A 12 -9.84 15.07 -4.18
N MET A 13 -9.93 13.75 -3.94
CA MET A 13 -9.42 12.75 -4.89
C MET A 13 -10.19 12.76 -6.20
N HIS A 14 -11.52 12.93 -6.14
CA HIS A 14 -12.34 13.08 -7.35
C HIS A 14 -11.93 14.29 -8.16
N GLU A 15 -11.83 15.46 -7.54
CA GLU A 15 -11.37 16.70 -8.20
C GLU A 15 -9.96 16.56 -8.80
N ALA A 16 -9.05 15.89 -8.07
CA ALA A 16 -7.72 15.60 -8.60
C ALA A 16 -7.78 14.77 -9.88
N HIS A 17 -8.68 13.77 -9.94
CA HIS A 17 -8.85 12.92 -11.11
C HIS A 17 -9.49 13.69 -12.28
N GLU A 18 -10.42 14.61 -12.02
CA GLU A 18 -11.00 15.51 -13.04
C GLU A 18 -9.92 16.42 -13.67
N LEU A 19 -8.90 16.78 -12.89
CA LEU A 19 -7.75 17.57 -13.34
C LEU A 19 -6.60 16.71 -13.93
N ASP A 20 -6.81 15.41 -14.14
CA ASP A 20 -5.80 14.43 -14.57
C ASP A 20 -4.55 14.40 -13.67
N ILE A 21 -4.72 14.70 -12.39
CA ILE A 21 -3.68 14.55 -11.37
C ILE A 21 -3.67 13.10 -10.92
N THR A 22 -2.56 12.40 -11.16
CA THR A 22 -2.39 11.02 -10.70
C THR A 22 -2.20 10.95 -9.20
N THR A 23 -2.88 10.00 -8.56
CA THR A 23 -2.89 9.82 -7.12
C THR A 23 -2.63 8.36 -6.73
N SER A 24 -2.54 8.09 -5.44
CA SER A 24 -2.58 6.74 -4.87
C SER A 24 -3.57 6.71 -3.71
N ALA A 25 -4.19 5.56 -3.50
CA ALA A 25 -5.05 5.31 -2.34
C ALA A 25 -4.33 4.45 -1.32
N THR A 26 -4.52 4.75 -0.04
CA THR A 26 -3.92 4.01 1.07
C THR A 26 -4.98 3.60 2.08
N MET A 27 -4.71 2.53 2.81
CA MET A 27 -5.50 2.13 3.96
C MET A 27 -4.57 1.68 5.09
N MET A 28 -4.54 2.44 6.19
CA MET A 28 -3.97 1.94 7.44
C MET A 28 -5.05 1.16 8.17
N PHE A 29 -4.76 -0.07 8.60
CA PHE A 29 -5.73 -0.94 9.25
C PHE A 29 -5.12 -1.77 10.37
N GLY A 30 -5.96 -2.44 11.14
CA GLY A 30 -5.57 -3.35 12.20
C GLY A 30 -5.50 -2.72 13.58
N HIS A 31 -6.29 -1.67 13.88
CA HIS A 31 -6.30 -1.02 15.19
C HIS A 31 -7.70 -0.93 15.83
N VAL A 32 -8.64 -0.12 15.31
CA VAL A 32 -9.96 0.12 15.92
C VAL A 32 -11.12 -0.14 14.98
N GLU A 33 -10.84 -0.21 13.70
CA GLU A 33 -11.87 -0.41 12.67
C GLU A 33 -12.40 -1.84 12.65
N THR A 34 -13.62 -1.98 12.19
CA THR A 34 -14.26 -3.27 11.91
C THR A 34 -13.91 -3.77 10.52
N LEU A 35 -14.13 -5.06 10.26
CA LEU A 35 -13.99 -5.64 8.92
C LEU A 35 -14.94 -5.00 7.91
N GLN A 36 -16.15 -4.64 8.33
CA GLN A 36 -17.13 -3.94 7.50
C GLN A 36 -16.58 -2.57 7.05
N GLU A 37 -16.02 -1.79 7.96
CA GLU A 37 -15.44 -0.48 7.63
C GLU A 37 -14.28 -0.59 6.64
N ARG A 38 -13.47 -1.66 6.71
CA ARG A 38 -12.43 -1.93 5.69
C ARG A 38 -13.06 -2.18 4.31
N PHE A 39 -14.15 -2.92 4.23
CA PHE A 39 -14.84 -3.16 2.97
C PHE A 39 -15.50 -1.88 2.43
N GLU A 40 -16.14 -1.10 3.28
CA GLU A 40 -16.72 0.19 2.91
C GLU A 40 -15.64 1.14 2.35
N HIS A 41 -14.45 1.15 2.95
CA HIS A 41 -13.30 1.91 2.45
C HIS A 41 -12.92 1.48 1.02
N LEU A 42 -12.79 0.17 0.76
CA LEU A 42 -12.48 -0.33 -0.59
C LEU A 42 -13.58 0.01 -1.59
N VAL A 43 -14.86 -0.09 -1.21
CA VAL A 43 -16.01 0.30 -2.06
C VAL A 43 -15.90 1.78 -2.44
N LYS A 44 -15.66 2.67 -1.48
CA LYS A 44 -15.52 4.11 -1.74
C LYS A 44 -14.35 4.43 -2.68
N ILE A 45 -13.19 3.79 -2.51
CA ILE A 45 -12.06 3.94 -3.43
C ILE A 45 -12.44 3.48 -4.84
N ARG A 46 -13.09 2.33 -4.97
CA ARG A 46 -13.55 1.81 -6.26
C ARG A 46 -14.53 2.77 -6.94
N GLU A 47 -15.44 3.36 -6.19
CA GLU A 47 -16.42 4.32 -6.69
C GLU A 47 -15.76 5.61 -7.19
N VAL A 48 -14.81 6.19 -6.44
CA VAL A 48 -14.05 7.36 -6.89
C VAL A 48 -13.28 7.03 -8.17
N GLN A 49 -12.59 5.89 -8.21
CA GLN A 49 -11.88 5.45 -9.40
C GLN A 49 -12.79 5.22 -10.61
N SER A 50 -14.03 4.76 -10.39
CA SER A 50 -15.00 4.53 -11.47
C SER A 50 -15.55 5.82 -12.08
N ARG A 51 -15.54 6.91 -11.32
CA ARG A 51 -16.07 8.21 -11.75
C ARG A 51 -15.03 9.10 -12.42
N LYS A 52 -13.75 8.71 -12.43
CA LYS A 52 -12.71 9.49 -13.10
C LYS A 52 -12.98 9.63 -14.61
N PRO A 53 -12.53 10.71 -15.25
CA PRO A 53 -12.55 10.82 -16.71
C PRO A 53 -11.87 9.63 -17.39
N GLU A 54 -12.35 9.24 -18.57
CA GLU A 54 -11.88 8.04 -19.29
C GLU A 54 -10.36 8.06 -19.50
N ASN A 55 -9.80 9.21 -19.86
CA ASN A 55 -8.37 9.39 -20.14
C ASN A 55 -7.53 9.64 -18.87
N ALA A 56 -8.14 9.92 -17.73
CA ALA A 56 -7.41 10.17 -16.49
C ALA A 56 -6.92 8.85 -15.87
N LYS A 57 -5.73 8.86 -15.28
CA LYS A 57 -5.16 7.68 -14.61
C LYS A 57 -5.83 7.40 -13.26
N GLY A 58 -6.20 8.44 -12.53
CA GLY A 58 -6.79 8.33 -11.20
C GLY A 58 -5.83 7.72 -10.18
N PHE A 59 -6.31 6.76 -9.39
CA PHE A 59 -5.46 6.00 -8.48
C PHE A 59 -4.56 5.04 -9.24
N LEU A 60 -3.25 5.28 -9.23
CA LEU A 60 -2.25 4.40 -9.82
C LEU A 60 -2.07 3.11 -9.01
N ALA A 61 -2.21 3.20 -7.71
CA ALA A 61 -2.04 2.09 -6.79
C ALA A 61 -2.92 2.20 -5.56
N PHE A 62 -3.22 1.05 -4.99
CA PHE A 62 -3.72 0.90 -3.63
C PHE A 62 -2.64 0.30 -2.73
N ILE A 63 -2.42 0.92 -1.56
CA ILE A 63 -1.33 0.58 -0.63
C ILE A 63 -1.92 0.33 0.75
N PRO A 64 -2.30 -0.91 1.09
CA PRO A 64 -2.67 -1.26 2.46
C PRO A 64 -1.43 -1.43 3.33
N TRP A 65 -1.48 -0.95 4.56
CA TRP A 65 -0.41 -1.09 5.55
C TRP A 65 -0.97 -1.22 6.95
N THR A 66 -0.26 -1.96 7.78
CA THR A 66 -0.72 -2.24 9.14
C THR A 66 -0.39 -1.09 10.07
N PHE A 67 -1.28 -0.83 11.02
CA PHE A 67 -1.01 0.09 12.10
C PHE A 67 0.26 -0.32 12.84
N GLN A 68 1.15 0.64 13.09
CA GLN A 68 2.34 0.45 13.91
C GLN A 68 2.13 1.18 15.23
N ASP A 69 2.25 0.49 16.34
CA ASP A 69 1.83 1.01 17.65
C ASP A 69 2.98 1.34 18.61
N VAL A 70 4.21 0.93 18.29
CA VAL A 70 5.36 1.18 19.17
C VAL A 70 5.59 2.69 19.30
N ASP A 71 5.64 3.16 20.54
CA ASP A 71 5.88 4.57 20.92
C ASP A 71 4.91 5.60 20.32
N THR A 72 3.74 5.19 19.83
CA THR A 72 2.73 6.09 19.32
C THR A 72 1.81 6.62 20.42
N LEU A 73 1.23 7.82 20.21
CA LEU A 73 0.22 8.36 21.12
C LEU A 73 -1.05 7.51 21.13
N LEU A 74 -1.40 6.89 20.00
CA LEU A 74 -2.58 6.02 19.88
C LEU A 74 -2.43 4.75 20.72
N ALA A 75 -1.24 4.18 20.83
CA ALA A 75 -0.98 3.01 21.68
C ALA A 75 -1.21 3.27 23.19
N LYS A 76 -1.24 4.55 23.59
CA LYS A 76 -1.58 4.94 24.97
C LYS A 76 -3.10 4.89 25.26
N ILE A 77 -3.91 4.77 24.22
CA ILE A 77 -5.35 4.64 24.33
C ILE A 77 -5.69 3.17 24.61
N ARG A 78 -6.43 2.92 25.70
CA ARG A 78 -6.83 1.55 26.08
C ARG A 78 -7.58 0.88 24.93
N GLY A 79 -7.13 -0.31 24.52
CA GLY A 79 -7.73 -1.10 23.46
C GLY A 79 -7.24 -0.76 22.04
N VAL A 80 -6.31 0.18 21.89
CA VAL A 80 -5.71 0.52 20.58
C VAL A 80 -4.33 -0.12 20.49
N HIS A 81 -4.24 -1.23 19.77
CA HIS A 81 -3.00 -1.97 19.52
C HIS A 81 -2.99 -2.48 18.08
N ASN A 82 -1.82 -2.84 17.58
CA ASN A 82 -1.74 -3.57 16.32
C ASN A 82 -2.28 -5.00 16.51
N LEU A 83 -3.40 -5.27 15.87
CA LEU A 83 -4.09 -6.58 15.91
C LEU A 83 -3.86 -7.41 14.65
N THR A 84 -3.08 -6.92 13.69
CA THR A 84 -2.92 -7.53 12.37
C THR A 84 -1.87 -8.64 12.38
N THR A 85 -2.28 -9.86 12.08
CA THR A 85 -1.36 -10.97 11.79
C THR A 85 -0.92 -10.95 10.32
N ALA A 86 0.12 -11.74 9.99
CA ALA A 86 0.57 -11.92 8.60
C ALA A 86 -0.55 -12.49 7.71
N GLU A 87 -1.32 -13.46 8.22
CA GLU A 87 -2.43 -14.09 7.50
C GLU A 87 -3.55 -13.09 7.22
N GLU A 88 -3.84 -12.22 8.18
CA GLU A 88 -4.85 -11.17 8.00
C GLU A 88 -4.42 -10.15 6.96
N TYR A 89 -3.15 -9.76 6.96
CA TYR A 89 -2.60 -8.87 5.92
C TYR A 89 -2.67 -9.49 4.53
N ILE A 90 -2.26 -10.77 4.38
CA ILE A 90 -2.33 -11.49 3.10
C ILE A 90 -3.79 -11.58 2.61
N ARG A 91 -4.72 -11.90 3.52
CA ARG A 91 -6.15 -11.91 3.21
C ARG A 91 -6.66 -10.55 2.76
N MET A 92 -6.19 -9.45 3.39
CA MET A 92 -6.56 -8.09 2.99
C MET A 92 -6.03 -7.73 1.60
N ILE A 93 -4.83 -8.16 1.22
CA ILE A 93 -4.30 -8.03 -0.14
C ILE A 93 -5.20 -8.75 -1.16
N ALA A 94 -5.57 -10.02 -0.88
CA ALA A 94 -6.45 -10.79 -1.77
C ALA A 94 -7.82 -10.15 -1.95
N LEU A 95 -8.43 -9.70 -0.85
CA LEU A 95 -9.70 -8.98 -0.87
C LEU A 95 -9.60 -7.66 -1.64
N SER A 96 -8.52 -6.91 -1.45
CA SER A 96 -8.28 -5.67 -2.18
C SER A 96 -8.19 -5.93 -3.69
N ARG A 97 -7.52 -6.99 -4.12
CA ARG A 97 -7.44 -7.36 -5.54
C ARG A 97 -8.82 -7.67 -6.13
N ILE A 98 -9.68 -8.36 -5.39
CA ILE A 98 -11.03 -8.71 -5.83
C ILE A 98 -11.94 -7.47 -5.86
N MET A 99 -11.85 -6.62 -4.84
CA MET A 99 -12.77 -5.49 -4.66
C MET A 99 -12.37 -4.24 -5.46
N LEU A 100 -11.10 -4.13 -5.88
CA LEU A 100 -10.56 -3.01 -6.65
C LEU A 100 -10.13 -3.43 -8.07
N PRO A 101 -11.04 -3.96 -8.91
CA PRO A 101 -10.68 -4.42 -10.26
C PRO A 101 -10.23 -3.25 -11.16
N ASN A 102 -10.63 -2.03 -10.84
CA ASN A 102 -10.30 -0.79 -11.56
C ASN A 102 -9.06 -0.06 -11.02
N VAL A 103 -8.39 -0.58 -10.00
CA VAL A 103 -7.08 -0.11 -9.53
C VAL A 103 -6.02 -1.15 -9.92
N LYS A 104 -5.19 -0.79 -10.89
CA LYS A 104 -4.27 -1.73 -11.52
C LYS A 104 -3.23 -2.32 -10.56
N ASN A 105 -2.68 -1.48 -9.69
CA ASN A 105 -1.57 -1.87 -8.83
C ASN A 105 -1.99 -1.98 -7.37
N ILE A 106 -1.63 -3.09 -6.74
CA ILE A 106 -1.77 -3.30 -5.30
C ILE A 106 -0.38 -3.58 -4.73
N GLN A 107 0.05 -2.71 -3.84
CA GLN A 107 1.37 -2.77 -3.24
C GLN A 107 1.36 -3.59 -1.95
N ALA A 108 2.29 -4.53 -1.83
CA ALA A 108 2.60 -5.17 -0.55
C ALA A 108 3.55 -4.27 0.25
N SER A 109 3.11 -3.81 1.43
CA SER A 109 3.91 -2.92 2.29
C SER A 109 4.94 -3.71 3.10
N TRP A 110 6.04 -4.16 2.43
CA TRP A 110 7.11 -4.93 3.08
C TRP A 110 7.68 -4.23 4.34
N LEU A 111 7.63 -2.92 4.36
CA LEU A 111 8.14 -2.12 5.48
C LEU A 111 7.41 -2.42 6.79
N THR A 112 6.11 -2.65 6.75
CA THR A 112 5.27 -2.93 7.93
C THR A 112 5.11 -4.42 8.23
N VAL A 113 5.19 -5.29 7.21
CA VAL A 113 4.88 -6.72 7.38
C VAL A 113 6.08 -7.64 7.17
N GLY A 114 7.21 -7.10 6.74
CA GLY A 114 8.44 -7.83 6.48
C GLY A 114 8.47 -8.59 5.15
N ARG A 115 9.68 -9.05 4.79
CA ARG A 115 9.98 -9.67 3.50
C ARG A 115 9.12 -10.90 3.22
N LYS A 116 9.04 -11.85 4.16
CA LYS A 116 8.34 -13.13 3.95
C LYS A 116 6.85 -12.96 3.68
N THR A 117 6.19 -12.11 4.45
CA THR A 117 4.77 -11.80 4.25
C THR A 117 4.55 -11.13 2.91
N ALA A 118 5.40 -10.17 2.53
CA ALA A 118 5.31 -9.48 1.25
C ALA A 118 5.54 -10.42 0.05
N GLN A 119 6.42 -11.45 0.15
CA GLN A 119 6.57 -12.48 -0.88
C GLN A 119 5.27 -13.27 -1.09
N ILE A 120 4.61 -13.69 -0.01
CA ILE A 120 3.33 -14.41 -0.10
C ILE A 120 2.24 -13.51 -0.71
N CYS A 121 2.26 -12.20 -0.43
CA CYS A 121 1.31 -11.25 -0.99
C CYS A 121 1.35 -11.17 -2.53
N LEU A 122 2.47 -11.48 -3.18
CA LEU A 122 2.54 -11.57 -4.65
C LEU A 122 1.60 -12.66 -5.18
N HIS A 123 1.52 -13.80 -4.50
CA HIS A 123 0.59 -14.89 -4.84
C HIS A 123 -0.86 -14.56 -4.44
N ALA A 124 -1.06 -13.63 -3.51
CA ALA A 124 -2.38 -13.19 -3.07
C ALA A 124 -2.95 -12.02 -3.89
N GLY A 125 -2.24 -11.53 -4.91
CA GLY A 125 -2.74 -10.50 -5.81
C GLY A 125 -2.02 -9.15 -5.75
N ALA A 126 -1.00 -8.98 -4.89
CA ALA A 126 -0.10 -7.84 -5.01
C ALA A 126 0.74 -7.97 -6.30
N ASN A 127 1.08 -6.84 -6.91
CA ASN A 127 1.95 -6.77 -8.08
C ASN A 127 2.99 -5.66 -7.96
N ASP A 128 3.16 -5.11 -6.77
CA ASP A 128 4.13 -4.07 -6.46
C ASP A 128 4.66 -4.24 -5.03
N TRP A 129 5.95 -3.95 -4.84
CA TRP A 129 6.59 -3.94 -3.52
C TRP A 129 6.94 -2.53 -3.04
N GLY A 130 6.57 -1.50 -3.83
CA GLY A 130 6.96 -0.14 -3.54
C GLY A 130 8.44 0.15 -3.83
N SER A 131 9.02 1.04 -3.07
CA SER A 131 10.41 1.47 -3.21
C SER A 131 11.21 1.24 -1.93
N ILE A 132 12.53 1.28 -2.06
CA ILE A 132 13.40 1.55 -0.91
C ILE A 132 13.24 3.01 -0.51
N MET A 133 13.14 3.27 0.78
CA MET A 133 13.09 4.64 1.30
C MET A 133 14.50 5.19 1.42
N ILE A 134 14.72 6.42 0.96
CA ILE A 134 15.99 7.13 1.17
C ILE A 134 16.16 7.42 2.67
N GLU A 135 15.09 7.95 3.28
CA GLU A 135 14.97 8.10 4.73
C GLU A 135 13.59 7.62 5.17
N GLU A 136 13.54 6.69 6.10
CA GLU A 136 12.31 6.19 6.70
C GLU A 136 12.37 6.46 8.22
N ASN A 137 11.82 7.61 8.60
CA ASN A 137 11.82 8.06 9.98
C ASN A 137 10.45 7.90 10.67
N VAL A 138 9.38 7.75 9.89
CA VAL A 138 8.00 7.74 10.44
C VAL A 138 7.62 6.34 10.90
N VAL A 139 7.72 5.35 10.01
CA VAL A 139 7.31 3.97 10.32
C VAL A 139 8.36 3.28 11.19
N SER A 140 9.66 3.59 11.00
CA SER A 140 10.72 3.08 11.85
C SER A 140 10.64 3.63 13.28
N ALA A 141 10.27 4.88 13.46
CA ALA A 141 10.02 5.48 14.78
C ALA A 141 8.80 4.84 15.49
N ALA A 142 7.84 4.29 14.71
CA ALA A 142 6.69 3.56 15.22
C ALA A 142 6.95 2.05 15.38
N GLY A 143 8.22 1.61 15.27
CA GLY A 143 8.64 0.24 15.59
C GLY A 143 8.75 -0.74 14.42
N ALA A 144 8.66 -0.29 13.15
CA ALA A 144 8.90 -1.18 12.01
C ALA A 144 10.42 -1.40 11.81
N PRO A 145 10.96 -2.60 12.09
CA PRO A 145 12.40 -2.85 12.09
C PRO A 145 12.98 -3.19 10.73
N HIS A 146 12.14 -3.22 9.68
CA HIS A 146 12.51 -3.78 8.39
C HIS A 146 13.30 -2.79 7.54
N ARG A 147 14.53 -3.17 7.20
CA ARG A 147 15.37 -2.50 6.20
C ARG A 147 15.68 -3.46 5.07
N ILE A 148 15.59 -2.98 3.83
CA ILE A 148 15.82 -3.80 2.65
C ILE A 148 16.52 -2.99 1.57
N THR A 149 17.40 -3.63 0.79
CA THR A 149 18.05 -3.04 -0.38
C THR A 149 17.28 -3.38 -1.64
N SER A 150 17.51 -2.65 -2.74
CA SER A 150 16.89 -2.96 -4.03
C SER A 150 17.26 -4.37 -4.51
N LYS A 151 18.50 -4.81 -4.31
CA LYS A 151 18.94 -6.18 -4.61
C LYS A 151 18.18 -7.23 -3.81
N SER A 152 17.95 -6.96 -2.52
CA SER A 152 17.16 -7.87 -1.66
C SER A 152 15.68 -7.93 -2.08
N ILE A 153 15.10 -6.82 -2.59
CA ILE A 153 13.73 -6.81 -3.14
C ILE A 153 13.68 -7.67 -4.40
N GLN A 154 14.59 -7.47 -5.35
CA GLN A 154 14.67 -8.24 -6.58
C GLN A 154 14.84 -9.74 -6.29
N GLN A 155 15.76 -10.09 -5.40
CA GLN A 155 15.96 -11.47 -4.96
C GLN A 155 14.68 -12.05 -4.34
N ALA A 156 13.99 -11.31 -3.47
CA ALA A 156 12.77 -11.78 -2.82
C ALA A 156 11.63 -12.03 -3.83
N ILE A 157 11.50 -11.16 -4.84
CA ILE A 157 10.51 -11.32 -5.91
C ILE A 157 10.85 -12.57 -6.76
N GLY A 158 12.14 -12.76 -7.12
CA GLY A 158 12.62 -13.92 -7.85
C GLY A 158 12.41 -15.24 -7.09
N GLU A 159 12.72 -15.28 -5.79
CA GLU A 159 12.49 -16.42 -4.92
C GLU A 159 11.00 -16.78 -4.79
N ALA A 160 10.10 -15.80 -4.92
CA ALA A 160 8.66 -16.02 -4.98
C ALA A 160 8.17 -16.49 -6.36
N GLY A 161 9.05 -16.68 -7.35
CA GLY A 161 8.71 -17.18 -8.69
C GLY A 161 8.25 -16.11 -9.67
N PHE A 162 8.48 -14.81 -9.37
CA PHE A 162 8.11 -13.69 -10.23
C PHE A 162 9.35 -12.99 -10.78
N GLU A 163 9.22 -12.36 -11.95
CA GLU A 163 10.27 -11.54 -12.55
C GLU A 163 10.23 -10.11 -11.95
N PRO A 164 11.31 -9.65 -11.28
CA PRO A 164 11.35 -8.29 -10.75
C PRO A 164 11.50 -7.26 -11.87
N GLN A 165 10.66 -6.24 -11.85
CA GLN A 165 10.69 -5.12 -12.79
C GLN A 165 10.83 -3.80 -12.04
N LEU A 166 11.77 -2.96 -12.46
CA LEU A 166 11.91 -1.61 -11.93
C LEU A 166 10.86 -0.69 -12.60
N ARG A 167 10.22 0.16 -11.80
CA ARG A 167 9.26 1.16 -12.26
C ARG A 167 9.60 2.57 -11.79
N ASN A 168 9.06 3.56 -12.47
CA ASN A 168 9.03 4.95 -12.00
C ASN A 168 7.77 5.25 -11.17
N GLN A 169 7.60 6.51 -10.75
CA GLN A 169 6.43 6.96 -9.99
C GLN A 169 5.12 6.91 -10.81
N GLN A 170 5.20 6.89 -12.14
CA GLN A 170 4.05 6.75 -13.04
C GLN A 170 3.69 5.29 -13.34
N TYR A 171 4.35 4.33 -12.65
CA TYR A 171 4.22 2.89 -12.87
C TYR A 171 4.63 2.44 -14.29
N GLU A 172 5.53 3.18 -14.93
CA GLU A 172 6.15 2.79 -16.20
C GLU A 172 7.43 2.00 -15.91
N PHE A 173 7.61 0.91 -16.64
CA PHE A 173 8.80 0.06 -16.46
C PHE A 173 10.08 0.77 -16.89
N ARG A 174 11.13 0.56 -16.13
CA ARG A 174 12.48 1.06 -16.38
C ARG A 174 13.47 -0.09 -16.44
N LYS A 175 14.52 0.08 -17.23
CA LYS A 175 15.66 -0.86 -17.20
C LYS A 175 16.36 -0.76 -15.85
N ILE A 176 16.73 -1.90 -15.29
CA ILE A 176 17.59 -1.96 -14.10
C ILE A 176 18.99 -1.50 -14.53
N PRO A 177 19.58 -0.46 -13.93
CA PRO A 177 20.94 -0.06 -14.25
C PRO A 177 21.94 -1.15 -13.88
N ALA A 178 22.95 -1.41 -14.74
CA ALA A 178 23.99 -2.40 -14.49
C ALA A 178 24.78 -2.14 -13.18
N SER A 179 24.85 -0.88 -12.72
CA SER A 179 25.48 -0.49 -11.45
C SER A 179 24.73 -0.94 -10.18
N ILE A 180 23.57 -1.55 -10.31
CA ILE A 180 22.79 -2.12 -9.18
C ILE A 180 23.05 -3.64 -9.08
N GLU A 181 23.79 -4.21 -10.02
CA GLU A 181 24.14 -5.64 -10.04
C GLU A 181 25.30 -6.00 -9.08
N GLU A 182 25.99 -5.02 -8.51
CA GLU A 182 27.02 -5.20 -7.47
C GLU A 182 26.38 -4.96 -6.07
#